data_448d93de0ed31f3e74eabf98a679a1cd
#
_entry.id   448d93de0ed31f3e74eabf98a679a1cd
#
_cell.length_a   1.000
_cell.length_b   1.000
_cell.length_c   1.000
_cell.angle_alpha   90.00
_cell.angle_beta   90.00
_cell.angle_gamma   90.00
#
_symmetry.space_group_name_H-M   'P 1'
#
loop_
_entity.id
_entity.type
_entity.pdbx_description
1 polymer ?
#
loop_
_entity_poly.entity_id
_entity_poly.type
_entity_poly.pdbx_seq_one_letter_code
_entity_poly.pdbx_strand_id
1 'polypeptide(L)' 'MNGQNRNDIYPGLEVEIILKKDQRSGKRTRGFVKDLLTSSAFHSRGIKVRLEDGQVGRVIEIVED' A
#
# COMPACT_ATOMS: atom_id res chain seq x y z
N MET A 1 -10.91 5.29 1.40
CA MET A 1 -10.23 4.42 2.39
C MET A 1 -8.75 4.66 2.35
N ASN A 2 -8.11 4.56 3.49
CA ASN A 2 -6.73 5.01 3.63
C ASN A 2 -5.69 3.87 3.72
N GLY A 3 -6.10 2.62 3.63
CA GLY A 3 -5.17 1.51 3.60
C GLY A 3 -4.48 1.18 4.93
N GLN A 4 -5.04 1.61 6.06
CA GLN A 4 -4.47 1.33 7.37
C GLN A 4 -4.88 -0.03 7.93
N ASN A 5 -5.99 -0.58 7.45
CA ASN A 5 -6.50 -1.87 7.90
C ASN A 5 -6.17 -2.97 6.90
N ARG A 6 -5.54 -4.03 7.39
CA ARG A 6 -5.16 -5.16 6.55
C ARG A 6 -6.35 -5.83 5.87
N ASN A 7 -7.51 -5.82 6.54
CA ASN A 7 -8.72 -6.43 5.99
C ASN A 7 -9.25 -5.74 4.74
N ASP A 8 -8.86 -4.49 4.52
CA ASP A 8 -9.29 -3.74 3.35
C ASP A 8 -8.38 -3.94 2.14
N ILE A 9 -7.27 -4.67 2.32
CA ILE A 9 -6.24 -4.83 1.31
C ILE A 9 -6.08 -6.31 0.98
N TYR A 10 -6.01 -6.62 -0.31
CA TYR A 10 -5.88 -8.01 -0.78
C TYR A 10 -5.12 -8.03 -2.11
N PRO A 11 -4.54 -9.17 -2.48
CA PRO A 11 -3.84 -9.29 -3.77
C PRO A 11 -4.77 -8.94 -4.93
N GLY A 12 -4.28 -8.12 -5.85
CA GLY A 12 -5.04 -7.66 -6.99
C GLY A 12 -5.72 -6.31 -6.79
N LEU A 13 -5.78 -5.80 -5.56
CA LEU A 13 -6.36 -4.50 -5.28
C LEU A 13 -5.48 -3.39 -5.83
N GLU A 14 -6.09 -2.40 -6.47
CA GLU A 14 -5.35 -1.22 -6.94
C GLU A 14 -5.20 -0.22 -5.79
N VAL A 15 -3.98 0.22 -5.56
CA VAL A 15 -3.66 1.12 -4.45
C VAL A 15 -2.64 2.16 -4.87
N GLU A 16 -2.55 3.23 -4.07
CA GLU A 16 -1.45 4.18 -4.14
C GLU A 16 -0.60 3.97 -2.90
N ILE A 17 0.71 3.85 -3.11
CA ILE A 17 1.67 3.63 -2.02
C ILE A 17 2.72 4.73 -2.02
N ILE A 18 3.40 4.88 -0.89
CA ILE A 18 4.58 5.72 -0.80
C ILE A 18 5.79 4.81 -0.63
N LEU A 19 6.71 4.88 -1.58
CA LEU A 19 7.96 4.13 -1.51
C LEU A 19 8.85 4.74 -0.43
N LYS A 20 9.77 3.92 0.11
CA LYS A 20 10.68 4.40 1.16
C LYS A 20 11.45 5.64 0.72
N LYS A 21 11.91 5.67 -0.52
CA LYS A 21 12.67 6.80 -1.07
C LYS A 21 11.84 8.06 -1.24
N ASP A 22 10.52 7.92 -1.25
CA ASP A 22 9.59 9.03 -1.52
C ASP A 22 8.89 9.54 -0.27
N GLN A 23 9.27 9.04 0.90
CA GLN A 23 8.60 9.44 2.14
C GLN A 23 8.69 10.94 2.43
N ARG A 24 9.78 11.56 2.02
CA ARG A 24 9.96 13.00 2.23
C ARG A 24 9.09 13.84 1.32
N SER A 25 9.01 13.47 0.05
CA SER A 25 8.27 14.23 -0.95
C SER A 25 6.79 13.92 -0.94
N GLY A 26 6.41 12.75 -0.39
CA GLY A 26 5.03 12.29 -0.44
C GLY A 26 4.59 11.82 -1.81
N LYS A 27 5.54 11.57 -2.71
CA LYS A 27 5.22 11.10 -4.05
C LYS A 27 4.50 9.76 -3.97
N ARG A 28 3.40 9.62 -4.70
CA ARG A 28 2.58 8.41 -4.71
C ARG A 28 2.91 7.55 -5.93
N THR A 29 2.93 6.24 -5.69
CA THR A 29 3.12 5.25 -6.76
C THR A 29 1.86 4.38 -6.79
N ARG A 30 1.20 4.31 -7.95
CA ARG A 30 0.00 3.50 -8.11
C ARG A 30 0.36 2.13 -8.67
N GLY A 31 -0.30 1.11 -8.20
CA GLY A 31 -0.12 -0.24 -8.71
C GLY A 31 -1.07 -1.22 -8.04
N PHE A 32 -0.94 -2.49 -8.42
CA PHE A 32 -1.77 -3.56 -7.88
C PHE A 32 -0.99 -4.35 -6.83
N VAL A 33 -1.65 -4.66 -5.74
CA VAL A 33 -1.04 -5.42 -4.64
C VAL A 33 -0.76 -6.85 -5.08
N LYS A 34 0.46 -7.31 -4.79
CA LYS A 34 0.83 -8.71 -4.96
C LYS A 34 0.85 -9.42 -3.60
N ASP A 35 1.57 -8.85 -2.64
CA ASP A 35 1.72 -9.42 -1.30
C ASP A 35 1.50 -8.36 -0.23
N LEU A 36 0.92 -8.78 0.91
CA LEU A 36 0.84 -7.95 2.10
C LEU A 36 2.01 -8.30 3.00
N LEU A 37 2.85 -7.33 3.31
CA LEU A 37 4.07 -7.54 4.09
C LEU A 37 3.89 -7.19 5.57
N THR A 38 2.83 -6.42 5.92
CA THR A 38 2.48 -6.13 7.30
C THR A 38 1.63 -7.27 7.85
N SER A 39 2.07 -7.90 8.93
CA SER A 39 1.30 -8.99 9.55
C SER A 39 0.23 -8.49 10.52
N SER A 40 0.36 -7.27 11.03
CA SER A 40 -0.61 -6.69 11.95
C SER A 40 -1.91 -6.35 11.23
N ALA A 41 -3.03 -6.42 11.95
CA ALA A 41 -4.33 -6.08 11.39
C ALA A 41 -4.46 -4.60 11.05
N PHE A 42 -3.69 -3.75 11.74
CA PHE A 42 -3.73 -2.30 11.57
C PHE A 42 -2.33 -1.72 11.64
N HIS A 43 -2.07 -0.70 10.84
CA HIS A 43 -0.85 0.09 10.96
C HIS A 43 -1.17 1.55 10.67
N SER A 44 -0.79 2.44 11.59
CA SER A 44 -1.15 3.87 11.50
C SER A 44 -0.60 4.56 10.27
N ARG A 45 0.52 4.09 9.74
CA ARG A 45 1.16 4.66 8.55
C ARG A 45 0.75 3.96 7.26
N GLY A 46 -0.14 2.98 7.35
CA GLY A 46 -0.58 2.20 6.22
C GLY A 46 0.07 0.83 6.17
N ILE A 47 -0.65 -0.14 5.62
CA ILE A 47 -0.18 -1.51 5.47
C ILE A 47 0.93 -1.52 4.42
N LYS A 48 2.04 -2.17 4.75
CA LYS A 48 3.15 -2.32 3.82
C LYS A 48 2.84 -3.45 2.85
N VAL A 49 2.98 -3.18 1.56
CA VAL A 49 2.69 -4.15 0.51
C VAL A 49 3.80 -4.19 -0.52
N ARG A 50 3.83 -5.29 -1.28
CA ARG A 50 4.63 -5.39 -2.50
C ARG A 50 3.65 -5.35 -3.67
N LEU A 51 3.95 -4.49 -4.64
CA LEU A 51 3.16 -4.42 -5.87
C LEU A 51 3.58 -5.52 -6.85
N GLU A 52 2.75 -5.76 -7.87
CA GLU A 52 3.02 -6.79 -8.88
C GLU A 52 4.32 -6.54 -9.65
N ASP A 53 4.74 -5.28 -9.76
CA ASP A 53 5.99 -4.93 -10.43
C ASP A 53 7.21 -4.99 -9.50
N GLY A 54 7.03 -5.42 -8.25
CA GLY A 54 8.10 -5.60 -7.28
C GLY A 54 8.38 -4.41 -6.38
N GLN A 55 7.72 -3.28 -6.59
CA GLN A 55 7.91 -2.11 -5.73
C GLN A 55 7.26 -2.34 -4.37
N VAL A 56 7.90 -1.84 -3.31
CA VAL A 56 7.44 -2.02 -1.93
C VAL A 56 7.22 -0.65 -1.29
N GLY A 57 6.08 -0.51 -0.61
CA GLY A 57 5.76 0.73 0.10
C GLY A 57 4.53 0.55 0.96
N ARG A 58 4.13 1.64 1.62
CA ARG A 58 2.94 1.64 2.47
C ARG A 58 1.76 2.21 1.72
N VAL A 59 0.62 1.55 1.85
CA VAL A 59 -0.62 1.99 1.20
C VAL A 59 -1.13 3.24 1.90
N ILE A 60 -1.38 4.29 1.11
CA ILE A 60 -1.94 5.54 1.61
C ILE A 60 -3.34 5.77 1.09
N GLU A 61 -3.70 5.10 -0.01
CA GLU A 61 -5.03 5.25 -0.60
C GLU A 61 -5.41 3.97 -1.34
N ILE A 62 -6.64 3.55 -1.18
CA ILE A 62 -7.22 2.46 -1.98
C ILE A 62 -7.94 3.09 -3.14
N VAL A 63 -7.58 2.69 -4.36
CA VAL A 63 -8.22 3.21 -5.57
C VAL A 63 -9.50 2.42 -5.79
N GLU A 64 -10.62 3.12 -5.83
CA GLU A 64 -11.93 2.50 -6.06
C GLU A 64 -12.48 2.97 -7.41
N ASP A 65 -13.07 2.03 -8.11
CA ASP A 65 -13.73 2.33 -9.38
C ASP A 65 -15.14 2.89 -9.15
#